data_bb4e67afb06cb0c20adb19963029f771
#
_entry.id   bb4e67afb06cb0c20adb19963029f771
#
_cell.length_a   1.000
_cell.length_b   1.000
_cell.length_c   1.000
_cell.angle_alpha   90.00
_cell.angle_beta   90.00
_cell.angle_gamma   90.00
#
_symmetry.space_group_name_H-M   'P 1'
#
loop_
_entity.id
_entity.type
_entity.pdbx_description
1 polymer ?
#
loop_
_entity_poly.entity_id
_entity_poly.type
_entity_poly.pdbx_seq_one_letter_code
_entity_poly.pdbx_strand_id
1 'polypeptide(L)'
;MKNMTTKEKIKVLNSVLKESLLCIPPYPAITGSKVSELYDIFRQTGTDQNKNKDRLVQEIRGMIIHPWQRAYQMEYRFKKADIFTPFIPVLEYAMHDVCMGNYTGAYITLLPMVESVFREWGKQEKRLVKHKDERM
;
A
#
# COMPACT_ATOMS: atom_id res chain seq x y z
N MET A 1 -16.46 17.36 22.06
CA MET A 1 -16.26 16.47 20.91
C MET A 1 -14.94 15.72 21.08
N LYS A 2 -14.97 14.41 21.07
CA LYS A 2 -13.73 13.62 21.14
C LYS A 2 -13.04 13.70 19.78
N ASN A 3 -11.84 14.26 19.72
CA ASN A 3 -11.07 14.30 18.49
C ASN A 3 -10.70 12.87 18.07
N MET A 4 -10.99 12.50 16.83
CA MET A 4 -10.62 11.20 16.26
C MET A 4 -9.10 11.05 16.18
N THR A 5 -8.61 9.91 16.58
CA THR A 5 -7.20 9.54 16.43
C THR A 5 -6.86 9.29 14.96
N THR A 6 -5.57 9.36 14.61
CA THR A 6 -5.09 9.02 13.25
C THR A 6 -5.52 7.61 12.84
N LYS A 7 -5.47 6.65 13.76
CA LYS A 7 -5.89 5.27 13.53
C LYS A 7 -7.38 5.14 13.18
N GLU A 8 -8.22 5.90 13.88
CA GLU A 8 -9.67 5.94 13.60
C GLU A 8 -9.96 6.58 12.24
N LYS A 9 -9.27 7.67 11.91
CA LYS A 9 -9.36 8.31 10.58
C LYS A 9 -8.97 7.35 9.46
N ILE A 10 -7.86 6.62 9.60
CA ILE A 10 -7.43 5.60 8.64
C ILE A 10 -8.49 4.52 8.43
N LYS A 11 -9.12 4.04 9.50
CA LYS A 11 -10.20 3.04 9.38
C LYS A 11 -11.38 3.56 8.56
N VAL A 12 -11.81 4.80 8.81
CA VAL A 12 -12.90 5.44 8.05
C VAL A 12 -12.51 5.58 6.58
N LEU A 13 -11.32 6.12 6.30
CA LEU A 13 -10.84 6.30 4.93
C LEU A 13 -10.71 4.97 4.18
N ASN A 14 -10.16 3.94 4.81
CA ASN A 14 -10.02 2.63 4.19
C ASN A 14 -11.38 1.98 3.89
N SER A 15 -12.40 2.20 4.72
CA SER A 15 -13.75 1.69 4.45
C SER A 15 -14.36 2.30 3.19
N VAL A 16 -14.06 3.56 2.89
CA VAL A 16 -14.50 4.26 1.68
C VAL A 16 -13.65 3.85 0.46
N LEU A 17 -12.33 3.78 0.62
CA LEU A 17 -11.39 3.45 -0.46
C LEU A 17 -11.49 2.00 -0.94
N LYS A 18 -12.00 1.10 -0.11
CA LYS A 18 -12.15 -0.33 -0.41
C LYS A 18 -12.91 -0.60 -1.72
N GLU A 19 -13.93 0.17 -2.02
CA GLU A 19 -14.71 0.03 -3.25
C GLU A 19 -13.88 0.33 -4.51
N SER A 20 -12.85 1.16 -4.38
CA SER A 20 -11.92 1.49 -5.47
C SER A 20 -10.65 0.61 -5.44
N LEU A 21 -10.63 -0.45 -4.65
CA LEU A 21 -9.48 -1.34 -4.42
C LEU A 21 -8.23 -0.59 -3.96
N LEU A 22 -8.43 0.46 -3.18
CA LEU A 22 -7.37 1.29 -2.62
C LEU A 22 -7.38 1.23 -1.10
N CYS A 23 -6.28 1.59 -0.49
CA CYS A 23 -6.15 1.81 0.95
C CYS A 23 -5.16 2.95 1.22
N ILE A 24 -5.19 3.48 2.43
CA ILE A 24 -4.17 4.42 2.89
C ILE A 24 -2.82 3.70 2.90
N PRO A 25 -1.78 4.27 2.27
CA PRO A 25 -0.44 3.69 2.27
C PRO A 25 0.07 3.48 3.71
N PRO A 26 0.84 2.42 3.97
CA PRO A 26 1.39 2.18 5.31
C PRO A 26 2.41 3.25 5.70
N TYR A 27 2.45 3.55 7.00
CA TYR A 27 3.52 4.38 7.55
C TYR A 27 4.91 3.76 7.26
N PRO A 28 5.95 4.56 6.92
CA PRO A 28 5.99 6.02 6.94
C PRO A 28 5.69 6.68 5.59
N ALA A 29 5.16 5.97 4.62
CA ALA A 29 4.79 6.54 3.32
C ALA A 29 3.75 7.67 3.43
N ILE A 30 3.02 7.72 4.55
CA ILE A 30 2.07 8.78 4.86
C ILE A 30 2.25 9.26 6.30
N THR A 31 2.16 10.57 6.51
CA THR A 31 2.21 11.19 7.84
C THR A 31 0.82 11.33 8.46
N GLY A 32 0.76 11.49 9.79
CA GLY A 32 -0.51 11.75 10.49
C GLY A 32 -1.21 13.03 10.04
N SER A 33 -0.45 14.07 9.70
CA SER A 33 -0.99 15.32 9.15
C SER A 33 -1.62 15.12 7.77
N LYS A 34 -1.01 14.29 6.91
CA LYS A 34 -1.58 13.95 5.60
C LYS A 34 -2.85 13.10 5.73
N VAL A 35 -2.90 12.19 6.69
CA VAL A 35 -4.13 11.44 7.00
C VAL A 35 -5.24 12.37 7.43
N SER A 36 -4.95 13.38 8.26
CA SER A 36 -5.93 14.39 8.68
C SER A 36 -6.43 15.23 7.50
N GLU A 37 -5.54 15.66 6.62
CA GLU A 37 -5.89 16.38 5.38
C GLU A 37 -6.84 15.55 4.50
N LEU A 38 -6.53 14.27 4.27
CA LEU A 38 -7.37 13.37 3.49
C LEU A 38 -8.74 13.14 4.14
N TYR A 39 -8.77 13.03 5.45
CA TYR A 39 -10.02 12.91 6.20
C TYR A 39 -10.88 14.17 6.08
N ASP A 40 -10.27 15.35 6.13
CA ASP A 40 -10.96 16.64 5.97
C ASP A 40 -11.54 16.80 4.54
N ILE A 41 -10.81 16.37 3.51
CA ILE A 41 -11.31 16.31 2.13
C ILE A 41 -12.57 15.45 2.05
N PHE A 42 -12.56 14.27 2.64
CA PHE A 42 -13.71 13.36 2.65
C PHE A 42 -14.90 13.91 3.43
N ARG A 43 -14.65 14.59 4.53
CA ARG A 43 -15.68 15.16 5.43
C ARG A 43 -16.11 16.57 5.09
N GLN A 44 -15.62 17.15 4.00
CA GLN A 44 -15.97 18.51 3.62
C GLN A 44 -17.48 18.69 3.50
N THR A 45 -18.03 19.63 4.27
CA THR A 45 -19.45 19.99 4.26
C THR A 45 -19.77 20.91 3.07
N GLY A 46 -21.01 20.87 2.60
CA GLY A 46 -21.49 21.72 1.51
C GLY A 46 -21.14 21.22 0.10
N THR A 47 -20.49 20.07 -0.02
CA THR A 47 -20.21 19.39 -1.28
C THR A 47 -20.90 18.02 -1.33
N ASP A 48 -21.18 17.53 -2.55
CA ASP A 48 -21.69 16.19 -2.76
C ASP A 48 -20.69 15.14 -2.23
N GLN A 49 -21.18 14.19 -1.45
CA GLN A 49 -20.38 13.12 -0.85
C GLN A 49 -19.65 12.29 -1.93
N ASN A 50 -20.25 12.05 -3.08
CA ASN A 50 -19.63 11.34 -4.20
C ASN A 50 -18.43 12.12 -4.77
N LYS A 51 -18.55 13.44 -4.88
CA LYS A 51 -17.43 14.30 -5.29
C LYS A 51 -16.28 14.26 -4.30
N ASN A 52 -16.57 14.25 -3.01
CA ASN A 52 -15.56 14.14 -1.95
C ASN A 52 -14.83 12.80 -2.04
N LYS A 53 -15.56 11.72 -2.27
CA LYS A 53 -15.00 10.38 -2.47
C LYS A 53 -14.10 10.32 -3.71
N ASP A 54 -14.56 10.84 -4.85
CA ASP A 54 -13.77 10.89 -6.08
C ASP A 54 -12.48 11.70 -5.89
N ARG A 55 -12.56 12.82 -5.20
CA ARG A 55 -11.41 13.64 -4.87
C ARG A 55 -10.42 12.91 -3.96
N LEU A 56 -10.91 12.21 -2.94
CA LEU A 56 -10.09 11.35 -2.07
C LEU A 56 -9.36 10.26 -2.90
N VAL A 57 -10.07 9.58 -3.79
CA VAL A 57 -9.50 8.55 -4.68
C VAL A 57 -8.40 9.14 -5.56
N GLN A 58 -8.61 10.32 -6.13
CA GLN A 58 -7.61 11.01 -6.96
C GLN A 58 -6.35 11.36 -6.15
N GLU A 59 -6.50 11.88 -4.94
CA GLU A 59 -5.37 12.19 -4.07
C GLU A 59 -4.56 10.94 -3.72
N ILE A 60 -5.22 9.85 -3.35
CA ILE A 60 -4.54 8.58 -3.03
C ILE A 60 -3.82 8.00 -4.26
N ARG A 61 -4.45 8.01 -5.43
CA ARG A 61 -3.81 7.56 -6.68
C ARG A 61 -2.56 8.38 -6.99
N GLY A 62 -2.65 9.72 -6.89
CA GLY A 62 -1.50 10.60 -7.09
C GLY A 62 -0.34 10.29 -6.15
N MET A 63 -0.62 9.98 -4.89
CA MET A 63 0.39 9.58 -3.91
C MET A 63 1.04 8.24 -4.28
N ILE A 64 0.25 7.24 -4.67
CA ILE A 64 0.74 5.89 -4.96
C ILE A 64 1.66 5.88 -6.18
N ILE A 65 1.35 6.65 -7.22
CA ILE A 65 2.15 6.68 -8.45
C ILE A 65 3.34 7.64 -8.38
N HIS A 66 3.47 8.44 -7.32
CA HIS A 66 4.54 9.42 -7.21
C HIS A 66 5.91 8.73 -7.14
N PRO A 67 6.90 9.11 -7.96
CA PRO A 67 8.21 8.44 -8.01
C PRO A 67 8.92 8.38 -6.65
N TRP A 68 8.83 9.45 -5.86
CA TRP A 68 9.43 9.49 -4.53
C TRP A 68 8.84 8.42 -3.59
N GLN A 69 7.53 8.22 -3.61
CA GLN A 69 6.86 7.18 -2.80
C GLN A 69 7.33 5.79 -3.20
N ARG A 70 7.53 5.56 -4.49
CA ARG A 70 8.04 4.29 -5.02
C ARG A 70 9.46 4.03 -4.57
N ALA A 71 10.35 5.03 -4.73
CA ALA A 71 11.72 4.94 -4.28
C ALA A 71 11.82 4.70 -2.76
N TYR A 72 10.99 5.39 -1.99
CA TYR A 72 10.92 5.24 -0.54
C TYR A 72 10.51 3.82 -0.14
N GLN A 73 9.45 3.28 -0.73
CA GLN A 73 8.99 1.91 -0.47
C GLN A 73 10.07 0.88 -0.82
N MET A 74 10.76 1.06 -1.96
CA MET A 74 11.85 0.17 -2.35
C MET A 74 12.95 0.15 -1.30
N GLU A 75 13.48 1.31 -0.92
CA GLU A 75 14.63 1.41 -0.01
C GLU A 75 14.30 1.00 1.42
N TYR A 76 13.15 1.39 1.94
CA TYR A 76 12.83 1.23 3.36
C TYR A 76 11.88 0.08 3.68
N ARG A 77 11.30 -0.56 2.67
CA ARG A 77 10.36 -1.67 2.85
C ARG A 77 10.81 -2.93 2.14
N PHE A 78 10.86 -2.90 0.81
CA PHE A 78 11.13 -4.12 0.03
C PHE A 78 12.56 -4.63 0.22
N LYS A 79 13.57 -3.76 0.17
CA LYS A 79 14.97 -4.16 0.37
C LYS A 79 15.27 -4.64 1.80
N LYS A 80 14.44 -4.26 2.78
CA LYS A 80 14.62 -4.65 4.19
C LYS A 80 13.84 -5.88 4.62
N ALA A 81 12.92 -6.37 3.81
CA ALA A 81 12.17 -7.58 4.09
C ALA A 81 12.78 -8.77 3.34
N ASP A 82 13.35 -9.72 4.03
CA ASP A 82 14.10 -10.86 3.47
C ASP A 82 13.30 -11.64 2.41
N ILE A 83 11.98 -11.71 2.58
CA ILE A 83 11.09 -12.39 1.64
C ILE A 83 11.14 -11.77 0.23
N PHE A 84 11.47 -10.48 0.12
CA PHE A 84 11.56 -9.79 -1.17
C PHE A 84 12.96 -9.80 -1.77
N THR A 85 13.99 -10.24 -1.03
CA THR A 85 15.38 -10.23 -1.51
C THR A 85 15.55 -10.86 -2.89
N PRO A 86 15.01 -12.06 -3.19
CA PRO A 86 15.13 -12.65 -4.53
C PRO A 86 14.40 -11.89 -5.64
N PHE A 87 13.46 -11.00 -5.25
CA PHE A 87 12.57 -10.30 -6.17
C PHE A 87 12.93 -8.84 -6.38
N ILE A 88 13.95 -8.33 -5.70
CA ILE A 88 14.36 -6.92 -5.82
C ILE A 88 14.60 -6.50 -7.27
N PRO A 89 15.32 -7.25 -8.14
CA PRO A 89 15.48 -6.86 -9.53
C PRO A 89 14.15 -6.77 -10.30
N VAL A 90 13.20 -7.66 -10.00
CA VAL A 90 11.88 -7.66 -10.62
C VAL A 90 11.07 -6.44 -10.18
N LEU A 91 11.13 -6.10 -8.89
CA LEU A 91 10.48 -4.91 -8.34
C LEU A 91 11.06 -3.62 -8.94
N GLU A 92 12.37 -3.51 -9.06
CA GLU A 92 13.03 -2.36 -9.69
C GLU A 92 12.62 -2.21 -11.15
N TYR A 93 12.57 -3.29 -11.90
CA TYR A 93 12.13 -3.29 -13.30
C TYR A 93 10.67 -2.86 -13.44
N ALA A 94 9.78 -3.43 -12.64
CA ALA A 94 8.36 -3.06 -12.64
C ALA A 94 8.15 -1.59 -12.23
N MET A 95 8.93 -1.10 -11.29
CA MET A 95 8.88 0.30 -10.87
C MET A 95 9.34 1.24 -11.99
N HIS A 96 10.39 0.89 -12.72
CA HIS A 96 10.81 1.61 -13.91
C HIS A 96 9.67 1.67 -14.94
N ASP A 97 9.02 0.55 -15.23
CA ASP A 97 7.88 0.51 -16.13
C ASP A 97 6.73 1.43 -15.69
N VAL A 98 6.41 1.45 -14.40
CA VAL A 98 5.40 2.38 -13.85
C VAL A 98 5.80 3.83 -14.08
N CYS A 99 7.06 4.19 -13.83
CA CYS A 99 7.57 5.55 -14.05
C CYS A 99 7.53 5.97 -15.52
N MET A 100 7.69 5.01 -16.43
CA MET A 100 7.61 5.25 -17.89
C MET A 100 6.18 5.20 -18.43
N GLY A 101 5.18 4.97 -17.57
CA GLY A 101 3.78 4.85 -17.98
C GLY A 101 3.41 3.49 -18.60
N ASN A 102 4.32 2.52 -18.61
CA ASN A 102 4.07 1.17 -19.08
C ASN A 102 3.40 0.32 -18.00
N TYR A 103 2.19 0.65 -17.64
CA TYR A 103 1.45 -0.06 -16.57
C TYR A 103 1.15 -1.52 -16.90
N THR A 104 0.92 -1.84 -18.16
CA THR A 104 0.71 -3.22 -18.62
C THR A 104 1.96 -4.07 -18.42
N GLY A 105 3.14 -3.54 -18.78
CA GLY A 105 4.43 -4.20 -18.55
C GLY A 105 4.70 -4.44 -17.07
N ALA A 106 4.48 -3.41 -16.24
CA ALA A 106 4.62 -3.52 -14.80
C ALA A 106 3.68 -4.60 -14.21
N TYR A 107 2.43 -4.63 -14.63
CA TYR A 107 1.45 -5.62 -14.17
C TYR A 107 1.86 -7.05 -14.53
N ILE A 108 2.24 -7.30 -15.78
CA ILE A 108 2.68 -8.61 -16.27
C ILE A 108 3.93 -9.09 -15.50
N THR A 109 4.83 -8.17 -15.18
CA THR A 109 6.06 -8.47 -14.43
C THR A 109 5.75 -8.78 -12.95
N LEU A 110 4.84 -8.04 -12.32
CA LEU A 110 4.55 -8.18 -10.90
C LEU A 110 3.66 -9.38 -10.57
N LEU A 111 2.74 -9.75 -11.45
CA LEU A 111 1.75 -10.78 -11.14
C LEU A 111 2.38 -12.15 -10.78
N PRO A 112 3.33 -12.70 -11.53
CA PRO A 112 4.03 -13.93 -11.16
C PRO A 112 4.89 -13.78 -9.90
N MET A 113 5.43 -12.57 -9.66
CA MET A 113 6.20 -12.28 -8.46
C MET A 113 5.32 -12.34 -7.22
N VAL A 114 4.14 -11.72 -7.26
CA VAL A 114 3.17 -11.74 -6.13
C VAL A 114 2.82 -13.18 -5.76
N GLU A 115 2.53 -14.01 -6.75
CA GLU A 115 2.26 -15.44 -6.54
C GLU A 115 3.45 -16.16 -5.87
N SER A 116 4.66 -15.90 -6.34
CA SER A 116 5.89 -16.49 -5.81
C SER A 116 6.16 -16.04 -4.36
N VAL A 117 5.93 -14.77 -4.03
CA VAL A 117 6.05 -14.23 -2.67
C VAL A 117 5.06 -14.91 -1.72
N PHE A 118 3.80 -15.06 -2.11
CA PHE A 118 2.80 -15.74 -1.29
C PHE A 118 3.15 -17.21 -1.08
N ARG A 119 3.66 -17.88 -2.09
CA ARG A 119 4.11 -19.26 -1.99
C ARG A 119 5.28 -19.41 -1.01
N GLU A 120 6.26 -18.53 -1.07
CA GLU A 120 7.40 -18.51 -0.14
C GLU A 120 6.98 -18.19 1.29
N TRP A 121 6.12 -17.19 1.46
CA TRP A 121 5.55 -16.86 2.76
C TRP A 121 4.80 -18.05 3.38
N GLY A 122 3.98 -18.74 2.61
CA GLY A 122 3.27 -19.93 3.08
C GLY A 122 4.23 -21.07 3.51
N LYS A 123 5.39 -21.21 2.87
CA LYS A 123 6.44 -22.15 3.31
C LYS A 123 7.07 -21.74 4.63
N GLN A 124 7.36 -20.45 4.81
CA GLN A 124 7.93 -19.92 6.05
C GLN A 124 6.97 -20.10 7.23
N GLU A 125 5.69 -19.80 7.05
CA GLU A 125 4.65 -20.03 8.06
C GLU A 125 4.56 -21.51 8.49
N LYS A 126 4.57 -22.43 7.54
CA LYS A 126 4.56 -23.87 7.85
C LYS A 126 5.78 -24.33 8.65
N ARG A 127 6.97 -23.78 8.35
CA ARG A 127 8.19 -24.07 9.10
C ARG A 127 8.08 -23.57 10.54
N LEU A 128 7.55 -22.35 10.74
CA LEU A 128 7.37 -21.78 12.08
C LEU A 128 6.40 -22.60 12.95
N VAL A 129 5.29 -23.04 12.38
CA VAL A 129 4.32 -23.91 13.07
C VAL A 129 4.97 -25.22 13.47
N LYS A 130 5.67 -25.90 12.55
CA LYS A 130 6.36 -27.16 12.83
C LYS A 130 7.39 -27.06 13.97
N HIS A 131 8.21 -26.01 13.95
CA HIS A 131 9.18 -25.77 15.03
C HIS A 131 8.53 -25.47 16.39
N LYS A 132 7.34 -24.91 16.40
CA LYS A 132 6.58 -24.65 17.63
C LYS A 132 6.05 -25.95 18.23
N ASP A 133 5.56 -26.86 17.40
CA ASP A 133 5.07 -28.18 17.82
C ASP A 133 6.19 -29.09 18.30
N GLU A 134 7.39 -29.02 17.73
CA GLU A 134 8.56 -29.78 18.16
C GLU A 134 9.13 -29.32 19.52
N ARG A 135 8.77 -28.12 19.99
CA ARG A 135 9.19 -27.58 21.31
C ARG A 135 8.16 -27.81 22.44
N MET A 136 7.02 -28.31 22.10
CA MET A 136 5.99 -28.71 23.06
C MET A 136 6.06 -30.21 23.31
#